data_aaccaa98809e3e8c75270da237b8996b
#
_entry.id   aaccaa98809e3e8c75270da237b8996b
#
_cell.length_a   1.000
_cell.length_b   1.000
_cell.length_c   1.000
_cell.angle_alpha   90.00
_cell.angle_beta   90.00
_cell.angle_gamma   90.00
#
_symmetry.space_group_name_H-M   'P 1'
#
loop_
_entity.id
_entity.type
_entity.pdbx_description
1 polymer ?
#
loop_
_entity_poly.entity_id
_entity_poly.type
_entity_poly.pdbx_seq_one_letter_code
_entity_poly.pdbx_strand_id
1 'polypeptide(L)'
;MNQVNVLLGYDPRCTFYPKATPNGVVYYYLRYYLPGNIRVSRSVGQNKKEAKRLMFEKNQSLKEGVFDDFDFQRIPESIKDQLRKPKILLNDALERYMRATSYNRRPNTNRDTYLVLEKLIGMIPCQFIDEVKSEDVQVLAGLLKAQGLSPASVLSYLSLLKTFFNWLIEDAEVLEGRNPVSKVKKPPRSSKVRDFLIDHQTVKKLFEVDELPGRKGIPIIPLFQFFVIIRARLGEVIHAE
;
A
#
# COMPACT_ATOMS: atom_id res chain seq x y z
N MET A 1 -11.78 -5.69 -18.32
CA MET A 1 -12.55 -6.29 -17.22
C MET A 1 -12.29 -5.43 -16.01
N ASN A 2 -13.31 -4.89 -15.35
CA ASN A 2 -13.10 -4.10 -14.14
C ASN A 2 -12.53 -4.99 -13.04
N GLN A 3 -11.48 -4.51 -12.35
CA GLN A 3 -10.76 -5.24 -11.30
C GLN A 3 -11.67 -5.74 -10.17
N VAL A 4 -12.77 -5.05 -9.88
CA VAL A 4 -13.78 -5.43 -8.87
C VAL A 4 -14.38 -6.82 -9.14
N ASN A 5 -14.60 -7.17 -10.41
CA ASN A 5 -15.24 -8.44 -10.77
C ASN A 5 -14.32 -9.65 -10.65
N VAL A 6 -13.00 -9.44 -10.78
CA VAL A 6 -12.00 -10.51 -10.59
C VAL A 6 -11.81 -10.84 -9.10
N LEU A 7 -11.88 -9.82 -8.24
CA LEU A 7 -11.76 -9.97 -6.78
C LEU A 7 -12.96 -10.67 -6.15
N LEU A 8 -14.17 -10.45 -6.67
CA LEU A 8 -15.40 -11.05 -6.14
C LEU A 8 -15.73 -12.42 -6.76
N GLY A 9 -14.89 -12.91 -7.69
CA GLY A 9 -14.97 -14.29 -8.22
C GLY A 9 -16.25 -14.63 -8.94
N TYR A 10 -16.90 -13.67 -9.63
CA TYR A 10 -18.10 -13.93 -10.40
C TYR A 10 -18.02 -13.35 -11.82
N ASP A 11 -18.82 -13.93 -12.75
CA ASP A 11 -18.95 -13.44 -14.12
C ASP A 11 -20.03 -12.35 -14.18
N PRO A 12 -19.70 -11.08 -14.49
CA PRO A 12 -20.67 -9.98 -14.52
C PRO A 12 -21.58 -9.99 -15.75
N ARG A 13 -21.84 -11.16 -16.32
CA ARG A 13 -22.72 -11.32 -17.48
C ARG A 13 -24.14 -11.71 -17.08
N CYS A 14 -25.09 -10.94 -17.55
CA CYS A 14 -26.50 -11.27 -17.50
C CYS A 14 -26.98 -11.69 -18.88
N THR A 15 -27.74 -12.77 -18.96
CA THR A 15 -28.39 -13.26 -20.17
C THR A 15 -29.88 -13.31 -19.93
N PHE A 16 -30.69 -13.28 -21.01
CA PHE A 16 -32.13 -13.54 -20.89
C PHE A 16 -32.54 -14.73 -21.73
N TYR A 17 -33.55 -15.43 -21.29
CA TYR A 17 -34.12 -16.59 -22.01
C TYR A 17 -35.65 -16.65 -21.86
N PRO A 18 -36.36 -17.16 -22.87
CA PRO A 18 -37.79 -17.38 -22.80
C PRO A 18 -38.10 -18.72 -22.06
N LYS A 19 -39.20 -18.74 -21.33
CA LYS A 19 -39.78 -19.94 -20.74
C LYS A 19 -41.28 -19.91 -20.99
N ALA A 20 -41.79 -20.92 -21.70
CA ALA A 20 -43.23 -21.09 -21.91
C ALA A 20 -43.87 -21.75 -20.69
N THR A 21 -45.06 -21.29 -20.32
CA THR A 21 -45.91 -21.94 -19.34
C THR A 21 -46.75 -23.05 -20.03
N PRO A 22 -47.33 -23.99 -19.26
CA PRO A 22 -48.22 -25.00 -19.83
C PRO A 22 -49.38 -24.42 -20.66
N ASN A 23 -49.81 -23.20 -20.35
CA ASN A 23 -50.85 -22.47 -21.05
C ASN A 23 -50.39 -21.71 -22.30
N GLY A 24 -49.16 -21.98 -22.80
CA GLY A 24 -48.61 -21.35 -24.00
C GLY A 24 -48.12 -19.91 -23.83
N VAL A 25 -48.20 -19.33 -22.64
CA VAL A 25 -47.72 -17.96 -22.39
C VAL A 25 -46.20 -17.96 -22.18
N VAL A 26 -45.48 -17.08 -22.91
CA VAL A 26 -44.02 -16.99 -22.83
C VAL A 26 -43.63 -15.88 -21.87
N TYR A 27 -42.86 -16.24 -20.86
CA TYR A 27 -42.21 -15.30 -19.94
C TYR A 27 -40.70 -15.24 -20.20
N TYR A 28 -40.13 -14.08 -20.04
CA TYR A 28 -38.69 -13.86 -20.12
C TYR A 28 -38.07 -13.83 -18.74
N TYR A 29 -36.91 -14.45 -18.61
CA TYR A 29 -36.15 -14.52 -17.38
C TYR A 29 -34.75 -13.98 -17.60
N LEU A 30 -34.25 -13.19 -16.63
CA LEU A 30 -32.85 -12.85 -16.56
C LEU A 30 -32.08 -13.94 -15.81
N ARG A 31 -30.92 -14.31 -16.29
CA ARG A 31 -29.99 -15.22 -15.64
C ARG A 31 -28.64 -14.57 -15.49
N TYR A 32 -28.13 -14.53 -14.28
CA TYR A 32 -26.83 -13.96 -13.94
C TYR A 32 -26.27 -14.62 -12.69
N TYR A 33 -25.00 -14.31 -12.39
CA TYR A 33 -24.32 -14.78 -11.18
C TYR A 33 -24.00 -13.60 -10.28
N LEU A 34 -24.18 -13.80 -8.99
CA LEU A 34 -23.77 -12.87 -7.93
C LEU A 34 -22.42 -13.30 -7.34
N PRO A 35 -21.73 -12.41 -6.59
CA PRO A 35 -20.56 -12.76 -5.81
C PRO A 35 -20.79 -14.02 -4.97
N GLY A 36 -19.78 -14.91 -4.90
CA GLY A 36 -19.95 -16.24 -4.32
C GLY A 36 -20.50 -17.27 -5.29
N ASN A 37 -20.52 -16.97 -6.59
CA ASN A 37 -20.99 -17.85 -7.67
C ASN A 37 -22.47 -18.30 -7.54
N ILE A 38 -23.30 -17.43 -6.94
CA ILE A 38 -24.71 -17.70 -6.73
C ILE A 38 -25.47 -17.41 -8.02
N ARG A 39 -26.07 -18.43 -8.59
CA ARG A 39 -26.90 -18.30 -9.79
C ARG A 39 -28.27 -17.72 -9.44
N VAL A 40 -28.63 -16.63 -10.10
CA VAL A 40 -29.95 -16.00 -9.98
C VAL A 40 -30.71 -16.14 -11.29
N SER A 41 -32.02 -16.42 -11.16
CA SER A 41 -32.98 -16.43 -12.26
C SER A 41 -34.20 -15.63 -11.84
N ARG A 42 -34.49 -14.51 -12.52
CA ARG A 42 -35.58 -13.58 -12.18
C ARG A 42 -36.49 -13.36 -13.37
N SER A 43 -37.80 -13.52 -13.17
CA SER A 43 -38.80 -13.23 -14.19
C SER A 43 -38.89 -11.69 -14.42
N VAL A 44 -38.97 -11.30 -15.67
CA VAL A 44 -39.06 -9.88 -16.08
C VAL A 44 -40.28 -9.60 -16.96
N GLY A 45 -41.23 -10.56 -16.97
CA GLY A 45 -42.51 -10.40 -17.69
C GLY A 45 -42.53 -11.04 -19.09
N GLN A 46 -43.49 -10.62 -19.91
CA GLN A 46 -43.76 -11.20 -21.22
C GLN A 46 -43.16 -10.39 -22.39
N ASN A 47 -42.71 -9.17 -22.13
CA ASN A 47 -42.26 -8.27 -23.18
C ASN A 47 -40.75 -8.50 -23.46
N LYS A 48 -40.45 -9.00 -24.66
CA LYS A 48 -39.05 -9.25 -25.11
C LYS A 48 -38.19 -8.00 -25.17
N LYS A 49 -38.76 -6.84 -25.59
CA LYS A 49 -37.99 -5.59 -25.67
C LYS A 49 -37.59 -5.11 -24.27
N GLU A 50 -38.51 -5.18 -23.33
CA GLU A 50 -38.28 -4.83 -21.93
C GLU A 50 -37.25 -5.76 -21.28
N ALA A 51 -37.35 -7.07 -21.52
CA ALA A 51 -36.36 -8.05 -21.05
C ALA A 51 -34.93 -7.74 -21.55
N LYS A 52 -34.83 -7.29 -22.83
CA LYS A 52 -33.54 -6.86 -23.38
C LYS A 52 -32.99 -5.61 -22.69
N ARG A 53 -33.83 -4.62 -22.42
CA ARG A 53 -33.45 -3.39 -21.72
C ARG A 53 -32.95 -3.71 -20.32
N LEU A 54 -33.75 -4.45 -19.55
CA LEU A 54 -33.39 -4.86 -18.18
C LEU A 54 -32.13 -5.72 -18.11
N MET A 55 -31.90 -6.58 -19.13
CA MET A 55 -30.64 -7.33 -19.23
C MET A 55 -29.45 -6.38 -19.39
N PHE A 56 -29.58 -5.34 -20.22
CA PHE A 56 -28.49 -4.38 -20.45
C PHE A 56 -28.19 -3.56 -19.20
N GLU A 57 -29.24 -3.05 -18.54
CA GLU A 57 -29.13 -2.32 -17.26
C GLU A 57 -28.48 -3.19 -16.19
N LYS A 58 -28.91 -4.47 -16.10
CA LYS A 58 -28.33 -5.43 -15.14
C LYS A 58 -26.86 -5.75 -15.44
N ASN A 59 -26.50 -5.90 -16.71
CA ASN A 59 -25.09 -6.08 -17.09
C ASN A 59 -24.21 -4.89 -16.67
N GLN A 60 -24.73 -3.68 -16.78
CA GLN A 60 -24.03 -2.49 -16.35
C GLN A 60 -23.87 -2.47 -14.81
N SER A 61 -24.95 -2.67 -14.07
CA SER A 61 -24.94 -2.74 -12.59
C SER A 61 -23.97 -3.81 -12.07
N LEU A 62 -23.98 -5.01 -12.68
CA LEU A 62 -23.07 -6.10 -12.30
C LEU A 62 -21.59 -5.73 -12.57
N LYS A 63 -21.30 -5.02 -13.67
CA LYS A 63 -19.94 -4.54 -13.96
C LYS A 63 -19.47 -3.47 -13.00
N GLU A 64 -20.37 -2.64 -12.52
CA GLU A 64 -20.11 -1.57 -11.55
C GLU A 64 -20.08 -2.10 -10.11
N GLY A 65 -20.51 -3.36 -9.87
CA GLY A 65 -20.60 -3.94 -8.54
C GLY A 65 -21.79 -3.40 -7.73
N VAL A 66 -22.81 -2.86 -8.40
CA VAL A 66 -24.01 -2.31 -7.78
C VAL A 66 -25.08 -3.39 -7.76
N PHE A 67 -25.57 -3.75 -6.56
CA PHE A 67 -26.57 -4.79 -6.35
C PHE A 67 -27.85 -4.17 -5.79
N ASP A 68 -29.01 -4.59 -6.32
CA ASP A 68 -30.30 -4.24 -5.75
C ASP A 68 -30.57 -5.04 -4.45
N ASP A 69 -31.57 -4.63 -3.66
CA ASP A 69 -31.90 -5.26 -2.39
C ASP A 69 -32.19 -6.77 -2.53
N PHE A 70 -32.80 -7.18 -3.64
CA PHE A 70 -33.11 -8.58 -3.92
C PHE A 70 -31.84 -9.41 -4.12
N ASP A 71 -30.86 -8.87 -4.81
CA ASP A 71 -29.56 -9.51 -5.04
C ASP A 71 -28.72 -9.48 -3.77
N PHE A 72 -28.67 -8.33 -3.09
CA PHE A 72 -27.89 -8.15 -1.89
C PHE A 72 -28.26 -9.12 -0.77
N GLN A 73 -29.57 -9.42 -0.62
CA GLN A 73 -30.03 -10.43 0.35
C GLN A 73 -29.48 -11.84 0.08
N ARG A 74 -29.19 -12.17 -1.18
CA ARG A 74 -28.69 -13.50 -1.60
C ARG A 74 -27.18 -13.66 -1.53
N ILE A 75 -26.45 -12.56 -1.46
CA ILE A 75 -25.00 -12.59 -1.32
C ILE A 75 -24.64 -13.11 0.07
N PRO A 76 -23.66 -14.04 0.20
CA PRO A 76 -23.22 -14.54 1.50
C PRO A 76 -22.71 -13.41 2.40
N GLU A 77 -22.93 -13.51 3.70
CA GLU A 77 -22.57 -12.45 4.66
C GLU A 77 -21.07 -12.12 4.62
N SER A 78 -20.22 -13.15 4.46
CA SER A 78 -18.78 -12.97 4.31
C SER A 78 -18.36 -12.08 3.13
N ILE A 79 -19.16 -12.07 2.07
CA ILE A 79 -18.93 -11.23 0.88
C ILE A 79 -19.60 -9.87 1.05
N LYS A 80 -20.77 -9.82 1.73
CA LYS A 80 -21.44 -8.55 2.05
C LYS A 80 -20.55 -7.64 2.89
N ASP A 81 -19.82 -8.20 3.83
CA ASP A 81 -18.88 -7.45 4.65
C ASP A 81 -17.76 -6.82 3.81
N GLN A 82 -17.26 -7.54 2.80
CA GLN A 82 -16.28 -7.00 1.86
C GLN A 82 -16.86 -5.89 0.97
N LEU A 83 -18.14 -6.03 0.56
CA LEU A 83 -18.85 -5.03 -0.24
C LEU A 83 -19.20 -3.76 0.57
N ARG A 84 -19.41 -3.90 1.87
CA ARG A 84 -19.73 -2.79 2.79
C ARG A 84 -18.49 -2.01 3.24
N LYS A 85 -17.29 -2.59 3.18
CA LYS A 85 -16.07 -1.91 3.60
C LYS A 85 -15.70 -0.81 2.60
N PRO A 86 -15.60 0.43 3.05
CA PRO A 86 -15.15 1.51 2.18
C PRO A 86 -13.70 1.21 1.75
N LYS A 87 -13.47 1.19 0.45
CA LYS A 87 -12.11 1.11 -0.08
C LYS A 87 -11.32 2.34 0.36
N ILE A 88 -10.19 2.11 1.01
CA ILE A 88 -9.34 3.19 1.52
C ILE A 88 -8.17 3.38 0.55
N LEU A 89 -7.98 4.62 0.10
CA LEU A 89 -6.84 4.99 -0.73
C LEU A 89 -5.54 4.86 0.06
N LEU A 90 -4.47 4.45 -0.61
CA LEU A 90 -3.14 4.34 0.00
C LEU A 90 -2.66 5.67 0.59
N ASN A 91 -2.95 6.80 -0.07
CA ASN A 91 -2.58 8.12 0.43
C ASN A 91 -3.39 8.52 1.68
N ASP A 92 -4.70 8.23 1.72
CA ASP A 92 -5.53 8.48 2.90
C ASP A 92 -5.08 7.61 4.09
N ALA A 93 -4.69 6.37 3.81
CA ALA A 93 -4.14 5.47 4.81
C ALA A 93 -2.80 5.99 5.37
N LEU A 94 -1.92 6.54 4.50
CA LEU A 94 -0.67 7.18 4.92
C LEU A 94 -0.93 8.37 5.85
N GLU A 95 -1.85 9.26 5.50
CA GLU A 95 -2.19 10.39 6.35
C GLU A 95 -2.73 9.96 7.72
N ARG A 96 -3.60 8.94 7.75
CA ARG A 96 -4.11 8.37 9.01
C ARG A 96 -2.98 7.78 9.86
N TYR A 97 -2.06 7.03 9.24
CA TYR A 97 -0.89 6.48 9.90
C TYR A 97 -0.01 7.57 10.50
N MET A 98 0.28 8.62 9.75
CA MET A 98 1.10 9.73 10.23
C MET A 98 0.45 10.47 11.38
N ARG A 99 -0.86 10.75 11.32
CA ARG A 99 -1.60 11.38 12.43
C ARG A 99 -1.55 10.52 13.69
N ALA A 100 -1.75 9.20 13.56
CA ALA A 100 -1.79 8.29 14.68
C ALA A 100 -0.42 8.08 15.35
N THR A 101 0.69 8.18 14.58
CA THR A 101 2.04 7.83 15.08
C THR A 101 2.94 9.04 15.33
N SER A 102 2.52 10.26 14.95
CA SER A 102 3.34 11.48 15.01
C SER A 102 3.71 11.88 16.44
N TYR A 103 2.85 11.63 17.41
CA TYR A 103 3.05 12.03 18.81
C TYR A 103 4.23 11.31 19.49
N ASN A 104 4.58 10.11 19.03
CA ASN A 104 5.67 9.30 19.59
C ASN A 104 7.03 9.49 18.88
N ARG A 105 7.10 10.37 17.88
CA ARG A 105 8.30 10.54 17.06
C ARG A 105 8.81 11.97 17.08
N ARG A 106 10.12 12.13 16.94
CA ARG A 106 10.74 13.44 16.73
C ARG A 106 10.29 14.05 15.39
N PRO A 107 10.12 15.39 15.29
CA PRO A 107 9.63 16.05 14.07
C PRO A 107 10.40 15.67 12.80
N ASN A 108 11.73 15.62 12.87
CA ASN A 108 12.57 15.21 11.72
C ASN A 108 12.31 13.76 11.31
N THR A 109 12.17 12.85 12.27
CA THR A 109 11.84 11.44 11.99
C THR A 109 10.46 11.30 11.33
N ASN A 110 9.48 12.10 11.76
CA ASN A 110 8.16 12.10 11.14
C ASN A 110 8.23 12.55 9.69
N ARG A 111 8.93 13.65 9.42
CA ARG A 111 9.12 14.18 8.07
C ARG A 111 9.79 13.14 7.15
N ASP A 112 10.88 12.54 7.62
CA ASP A 112 11.63 11.55 6.84
C ASP A 112 10.78 10.29 6.58
N THR A 113 10.03 9.84 7.60
CA THR A 113 9.10 8.71 7.48
C THR A 113 8.02 8.99 6.43
N TYR A 114 7.42 10.17 6.46
CA TYR A 114 6.39 10.58 5.51
C TYR A 114 6.93 10.59 4.07
N LEU A 115 8.04 11.28 3.83
CA LEU A 115 8.63 11.40 2.50
C LEU A 115 9.03 10.04 1.90
N VAL A 116 9.57 9.15 2.74
CA VAL A 116 9.92 7.80 2.28
C VAL A 116 8.67 6.99 1.96
N LEU A 117 7.66 6.97 2.83
CA LEU A 117 6.42 6.22 2.59
C LEU A 117 5.64 6.76 1.39
N GLU A 118 5.53 8.08 1.24
CA GLU A 118 4.90 8.73 0.09
C GLU A 118 5.57 8.30 -1.21
N LYS A 119 6.91 8.34 -1.27
CA LYS A 119 7.68 7.85 -2.41
C LYS A 119 7.40 6.38 -2.71
N LEU A 120 7.42 5.51 -1.69
CA LEU A 120 7.20 4.07 -1.87
C LEU A 120 5.78 3.77 -2.35
N ILE A 121 4.77 4.42 -1.76
CA ILE A 121 3.36 4.30 -2.14
C ILE A 121 3.15 4.78 -3.59
N GLY A 122 3.76 5.88 -3.98
CA GLY A 122 3.70 6.39 -5.36
C GLY A 122 4.34 5.48 -6.41
N MET A 123 5.19 4.53 -6.00
CA MET A 123 5.77 3.52 -6.88
C MET A 123 4.94 2.23 -6.96
N ILE A 124 3.95 2.04 -6.10
CA ILE A 124 3.04 0.89 -6.12
C ILE A 124 1.94 1.14 -7.16
N PRO A 125 1.63 0.19 -8.07
CA PRO A 125 0.67 0.41 -9.15
C PRO A 125 -0.81 0.36 -8.69
N CYS A 126 -1.07 0.20 -7.39
CA CYS A 126 -2.41 0.09 -6.80
C CYS A 126 -2.83 1.42 -6.17
N GLN A 127 -4.13 1.72 -6.19
CA GLN A 127 -4.68 2.91 -5.53
C GLN A 127 -5.22 2.61 -4.13
N PHE A 128 -5.72 1.40 -3.90
CA PHE A 128 -6.37 1.01 -2.65
C PHE A 128 -5.49 0.06 -1.83
N ILE A 129 -5.63 0.11 -0.51
CA ILE A 129 -4.81 -0.69 0.42
C ILE A 129 -5.05 -2.20 0.27
N ASP A 130 -6.28 -2.61 -0.05
CA ASP A 130 -6.71 -4.01 -0.22
C ASP A 130 -6.23 -4.64 -1.54
N GLU A 131 -5.79 -3.83 -2.50
CA GLU A 131 -5.29 -4.28 -3.80
C GLU A 131 -3.80 -4.64 -3.77
N VAL A 132 -3.06 -4.17 -2.76
CA VAL A 132 -1.60 -4.35 -2.68
C VAL A 132 -1.23 -5.80 -2.37
N LYS A 133 -0.53 -6.44 -3.30
CA LYS A 133 -0.06 -7.82 -3.18
C LYS A 133 1.43 -7.89 -2.90
N SER A 134 1.88 -9.05 -2.41
CA SER A 134 3.32 -9.30 -2.20
C SER A 134 4.14 -9.20 -3.48
N GLU A 135 3.53 -9.44 -4.64
CA GLU A 135 4.16 -9.30 -5.96
C GLU A 135 4.49 -7.84 -6.26
N ASP A 136 3.56 -6.91 -5.98
CA ASP A 136 3.76 -5.47 -6.19
C ASP A 136 4.92 -4.95 -5.32
N VAL A 137 4.99 -5.41 -4.07
CA VAL A 137 6.10 -5.06 -3.17
C VAL A 137 7.42 -5.69 -3.62
N GLN A 138 7.39 -6.88 -4.23
CA GLN A 138 8.59 -7.52 -4.81
C GLN A 138 9.10 -6.71 -6.02
N VAL A 139 8.20 -6.23 -6.89
CA VAL A 139 8.52 -5.34 -8.01
C VAL A 139 9.12 -4.02 -7.49
N LEU A 140 8.49 -3.42 -6.47
CA LEU A 140 9.00 -2.22 -5.81
C LEU A 140 10.44 -2.41 -5.31
N ALA A 141 10.73 -3.53 -4.64
CA ALA A 141 12.09 -3.83 -4.18
C ALA A 141 13.09 -3.94 -5.35
N GLY A 142 12.68 -4.49 -6.48
CA GLY A 142 13.44 -4.53 -7.73
C GLY A 142 13.73 -3.13 -8.29
N LEU A 143 12.73 -2.27 -8.34
CA LEU A 143 12.87 -0.88 -8.80
C LEU A 143 13.81 -0.07 -7.91
N LEU A 144 13.72 -0.20 -6.59
CA LEU A 144 14.62 0.46 -5.66
C LEU A 144 16.09 0.04 -5.88
N LYS A 145 16.32 -1.26 -6.16
CA LYS A 145 17.64 -1.78 -6.51
C LYS A 145 18.13 -1.23 -7.85
N ALA A 146 17.27 -1.16 -8.86
CA ALA A 146 17.59 -0.60 -10.17
C ALA A 146 17.94 0.90 -10.11
N GLN A 147 17.38 1.65 -9.14
CA GLN A 147 17.75 3.03 -8.83
C GLN A 147 19.14 3.17 -8.14
N GLY A 148 19.88 2.07 -7.96
CA GLY A 148 21.20 2.07 -7.36
C GLY A 148 21.23 2.14 -5.83
N LEU A 149 20.09 1.92 -5.14
CA LEU A 149 20.08 1.90 -3.68
C LEU A 149 20.85 0.69 -3.14
N SER A 150 21.56 0.92 -2.03
CA SER A 150 22.27 -0.15 -1.34
C SER A 150 21.27 -1.21 -0.78
N PRO A 151 21.69 -2.49 -0.66
CA PRO A 151 20.85 -3.52 -0.05
C PRO A 151 20.34 -3.13 1.35
N ALA A 152 21.16 -2.41 2.13
CA ALA A 152 20.78 -1.92 3.45
C ALA A 152 19.67 -0.87 3.39
N SER A 153 19.72 0.05 2.42
CA SER A 153 18.68 1.06 2.19
C SER A 153 17.36 0.41 1.76
N VAL A 154 17.42 -0.55 0.84
CA VAL A 154 16.23 -1.31 0.40
C VAL A 154 15.58 -2.04 1.59
N LEU A 155 16.40 -2.68 2.44
CA LEU A 155 15.89 -3.34 3.66
C LEU A 155 15.22 -2.36 4.63
N SER A 156 15.81 -1.17 4.82
CA SER A 156 15.22 -0.13 5.67
C SER A 156 13.88 0.35 5.13
N TYR A 157 13.75 0.56 3.83
CA TYR A 157 12.51 0.98 3.17
C TYR A 157 11.42 -0.10 3.26
N LEU A 158 11.78 -1.36 3.00
CA LEU A 158 10.84 -2.48 3.17
C LEU A 158 10.43 -2.67 4.63
N SER A 159 11.32 -2.42 5.59
CA SER A 159 10.99 -2.47 7.01
C SER A 159 9.98 -1.38 7.39
N LEU A 160 10.17 -0.17 6.89
CA LEU A 160 9.24 0.94 7.11
C LEU A 160 7.87 0.65 6.51
N LEU A 161 7.84 0.16 5.26
CA LEU A 161 6.60 -0.24 4.59
C LEU A 161 5.90 -1.38 5.33
N LYS A 162 6.67 -2.34 5.87
CA LYS A 162 6.13 -3.43 6.70
C LYS A 162 5.47 -2.89 7.96
N THR A 163 6.09 -1.92 8.63
CA THR A 163 5.54 -1.28 9.84
C THR A 163 4.23 -0.55 9.51
N PHE A 164 4.16 0.15 8.37
CA PHE A 164 2.94 0.80 7.91
C PHE A 164 1.79 -0.20 7.68
N PHE A 165 2.04 -1.29 6.94
CA PHE A 165 1.01 -2.32 6.72
C PHE A 165 0.63 -3.09 7.98
N ASN A 166 1.57 -3.32 8.92
CA ASN A 166 1.23 -3.91 10.21
C ASN A 166 0.27 -3.01 10.99
N TRP A 167 0.54 -1.71 11.03
CA TRP A 167 -0.36 -0.76 11.67
C TRP A 167 -1.77 -0.75 11.06
N LEU A 168 -1.89 -0.86 9.73
CA LEU A 168 -3.19 -0.96 9.06
C LEU A 168 -3.97 -2.23 9.43
N ILE A 169 -3.26 -3.32 9.76
CA ILE A 169 -3.87 -4.61 10.11
C ILE A 169 -4.15 -4.69 11.61
N GLU A 170 -3.17 -4.34 12.45
CA GLU A 170 -3.17 -4.62 13.89
C GLU A 170 -3.78 -3.49 14.71
N ASP A 171 -3.51 -2.22 14.35
CA ASP A 171 -3.93 -1.06 15.14
C ASP A 171 -5.17 -0.36 14.55
N ALA A 172 -5.17 -0.14 13.24
CA ALA A 172 -6.27 0.55 12.56
C ALA A 172 -7.41 -0.40 12.15
N GLU A 173 -7.14 -1.70 12.08
CA GLU A 173 -8.09 -2.76 11.70
C GLU A 173 -8.84 -2.50 10.38
N VAL A 174 -8.19 -1.77 9.46
CA VAL A 174 -8.77 -1.39 8.17
C VAL A 174 -8.35 -2.31 7.02
N LEU A 175 -7.32 -3.13 7.22
CA LEU A 175 -6.84 -4.11 6.27
C LEU A 175 -6.90 -5.50 6.90
N GLU A 176 -7.55 -6.44 6.21
CA GLU A 176 -7.61 -7.85 6.65
C GLU A 176 -6.54 -8.69 5.97
N GLY A 177 -6.11 -9.73 6.66
CA GLY A 177 -5.20 -10.74 6.11
C GLY A 177 -3.75 -10.56 6.55
N ARG A 178 -2.83 -11.00 5.70
CA ARG A 178 -1.39 -10.98 6.01
C ARG A 178 -0.72 -9.77 5.37
N ASN A 179 0.22 -9.19 6.08
CA ASN A 179 1.03 -8.09 5.58
C ASN A 179 1.72 -8.47 4.25
N PRO A 180 1.49 -7.73 3.14
CA PRO A 180 2.03 -8.04 1.82
C PRO A 180 3.56 -8.01 1.78
N VAL A 181 4.21 -7.25 2.67
CA VAL A 181 5.67 -7.14 2.74
C VAL A 181 6.31 -8.39 3.38
N SER A 182 5.55 -9.18 4.16
CA SER A 182 6.11 -10.31 4.92
C SER A 182 6.67 -11.43 4.05
N LYS A 183 6.13 -11.63 2.84
CA LYS A 183 6.57 -12.67 1.90
C LYS A 183 7.66 -12.23 0.92
N VAL A 184 8.02 -10.96 0.94
CA VAL A 184 9.01 -10.40 0.00
C VAL A 184 10.40 -10.92 0.30
N LYS A 185 11.10 -11.40 -0.73
CA LYS A 185 12.50 -11.84 -0.62
C LYS A 185 13.38 -10.63 -0.33
N LYS A 186 13.95 -10.61 0.85
CA LYS A 186 14.85 -9.53 1.29
C LYS A 186 16.22 -9.68 0.63
N PRO A 187 16.86 -8.58 0.20
CA PRO A 187 18.25 -8.63 -0.26
C PRO A 187 19.17 -9.09 0.89
N PRO A 188 20.25 -9.79 0.59
CA PRO A 188 21.20 -10.22 1.60
C PRO A 188 21.81 -9.00 2.30
N ARG A 189 21.96 -9.05 3.62
CA ARG A 189 22.67 -8.02 4.36
C ARG A 189 24.14 -8.03 3.94
N SER A 190 24.61 -6.94 3.38
CA SER A 190 26.03 -6.75 3.17
C SER A 190 26.70 -6.52 4.53
N SER A 191 27.49 -7.47 4.98
CA SER A 191 28.31 -7.35 6.18
C SER A 191 29.65 -6.63 5.88
N LYS A 192 29.66 -5.66 4.96
CA LYS A 192 30.85 -4.83 4.81
C LYS A 192 31.04 -4.05 6.11
N VAL A 193 31.85 -4.62 6.99
CA VAL A 193 32.48 -3.87 8.09
C VAL A 193 33.23 -2.75 7.41
N ARG A 194 32.96 -1.50 7.77
CA ARG A 194 33.79 -0.39 7.33
C ARG A 194 35.10 -0.51 8.08
N ASP A 195 36.11 -1.16 7.46
CA ASP A 195 37.47 -1.15 7.94
C ASP A 195 38.11 0.21 7.70
N PHE A 196 37.43 1.25 8.17
CA PHE A 196 37.97 2.59 8.15
C PHE A 196 38.52 2.89 9.55
N LEU A 197 39.71 2.38 9.79
CA LEU A 197 40.54 2.82 10.91
C LEU A 197 41.27 4.08 10.44
N ILE A 198 40.91 5.23 11.02
CA ILE A 198 41.69 6.46 10.84
C ILE A 198 43.00 6.24 11.57
N ASP A 199 44.10 6.15 10.85
CA ASP A 199 45.42 6.03 11.46
C ASP A 199 45.81 7.31 12.19
N HIS A 200 46.78 7.19 13.11
CA HIS A 200 47.25 8.32 13.92
C HIS A 200 47.84 9.47 13.06
N GLN A 201 48.44 9.15 11.93
CA GLN A 201 49.00 10.16 11.01
C GLN A 201 47.89 10.95 10.30
N THR A 202 46.80 10.28 9.91
CA THR A 202 45.64 10.94 9.31
C THR A 202 44.93 11.84 10.33
N VAL A 203 44.81 11.42 11.60
CA VAL A 203 44.31 12.27 12.68
C VAL A 203 45.19 13.48 12.88
N LYS A 204 46.53 13.31 12.90
CA LYS A 204 47.48 14.42 13.05
C LYS A 204 47.34 15.43 11.90
N LYS A 205 47.24 14.99 10.66
CA LYS A 205 47.00 15.85 9.48
C LYS A 205 45.67 16.62 9.59
N LEU A 206 44.61 16.00 10.11
CA LEU A 206 43.33 16.66 10.36
C LEU A 206 43.44 17.82 11.36
N PHE A 207 44.37 17.72 12.34
CA PHE A 207 44.63 18.79 13.32
C PHE A 207 45.56 19.87 12.81
N GLU A 208 46.23 19.67 11.65
CA GLU A 208 47.09 20.65 10.99
C GLU A 208 46.28 21.54 10.01
N VAL A 209 45.01 21.26 9.74
CA VAL A 209 44.16 22.03 8.81
C VAL A 209 43.45 23.16 9.56
N ASP A 210 43.93 24.37 9.45
CA ASP A 210 43.36 25.53 10.15
C ASP A 210 42.00 26.01 9.60
N GLU A 211 41.75 25.85 8.31
CA GLU A 211 40.53 26.33 7.67
C GLU A 211 39.96 25.30 6.67
N LEU A 212 38.61 25.16 6.63
CA LEU A 212 37.95 24.38 5.58
C LEU A 212 37.86 25.20 4.28
N PRO A 213 38.11 24.58 3.10
CA PRO A 213 37.90 25.23 1.82
C PRO A 213 36.51 25.82 1.72
N GLY A 214 36.39 27.13 1.52
CA GLY A 214 35.10 27.84 1.34
C GLY A 214 34.44 28.38 2.60
N ARG A 215 35.01 28.19 3.81
CA ARG A 215 34.48 28.74 5.07
C ARG A 215 35.60 29.44 5.86
N LYS A 216 35.84 30.69 5.50
CA LYS A 216 36.81 31.53 6.22
C LYS A 216 36.26 31.94 7.59
N GLY A 217 37.15 31.90 8.62
CA GLY A 217 36.87 32.47 9.95
C GLY A 217 36.17 31.54 10.98
N ILE A 218 35.96 30.26 10.65
CA ILE A 218 35.49 29.30 11.64
C ILE A 218 36.68 28.45 12.11
N PRO A 219 37.11 28.54 13.40
CA PRO A 219 38.18 27.73 13.94
C PRO A 219 37.69 26.26 14.10
N ILE A 220 38.14 25.41 13.17
CA ILE A 220 37.70 24.02 13.09
C ILE A 220 38.46 23.12 14.05
N ILE A 221 39.76 23.41 14.26
CA ILE A 221 40.61 22.62 15.14
C ILE A 221 40.08 22.56 16.57
N PRO A 222 39.71 23.66 17.23
CA PRO A 222 39.15 23.62 18.58
C PRO A 222 37.84 22.82 18.62
N LEU A 223 37.01 22.92 17.57
CA LEU A 223 35.77 22.18 17.48
C LEU A 223 35.99 20.65 17.36
N PHE A 224 36.93 20.22 16.51
CA PHE A 224 37.34 18.82 16.39
C PHE A 224 37.99 18.29 17.64
N GLN A 225 38.87 19.05 18.28
CA GLN A 225 39.47 18.68 19.56
C GLN A 225 38.40 18.47 20.63
N PHE A 226 37.41 19.35 20.70
CA PHE A 226 36.28 19.26 21.59
C PHE A 226 35.48 17.98 21.35
N PHE A 227 35.14 17.67 20.09
CA PHE A 227 34.40 16.42 19.75
C PHE A 227 35.19 15.15 20.08
N VAL A 228 36.51 15.15 19.84
CA VAL A 228 37.38 14.01 20.16
C VAL A 228 37.50 13.78 21.67
N ILE A 229 37.66 14.86 22.44
CA ILE A 229 37.80 14.80 23.90
C ILE A 229 36.50 14.38 24.58
N ILE A 230 35.38 15.00 24.19
CA ILE A 230 34.07 14.73 24.83
C ILE A 230 33.45 13.44 24.31
N ARG A 231 33.87 12.92 23.14
CA ARG A 231 33.25 11.78 22.44
C ARG A 231 31.75 11.93 22.22
N ALA A 232 31.26 13.18 22.19
CA ALA A 232 29.86 13.50 21.97
C ALA A 232 29.52 13.55 20.47
N ARG A 233 28.26 13.26 20.15
CA ARG A 233 27.75 13.47 18.78
C ARG A 233 27.44 14.95 18.58
N LEU A 234 27.54 15.40 17.31
CA LEU A 234 27.28 16.80 16.94
C LEU A 234 25.93 17.33 17.51
N GLY A 235 24.87 16.53 17.42
CA GLY A 235 23.56 16.91 17.95
C GLY A 235 23.51 17.03 19.49
N GLU A 236 24.36 16.32 20.20
CA GLU A 236 24.46 16.39 21.67
C GLU A 236 25.17 17.68 22.09
N VAL A 237 26.13 18.13 21.29
CA VAL A 237 26.89 19.36 21.58
C VAL A 237 26.09 20.62 21.25
N ILE A 238 25.30 20.60 20.15
CA ILE A 238 24.48 21.75 19.74
C ILE A 238 23.33 22.01 20.74
N HIS A 239 22.89 20.99 21.47
CA HIS A 239 21.79 21.08 22.44
C HIS A 239 22.26 21.00 23.90
N ALA A 240 23.59 21.04 24.16
CA ALA A 240 24.13 21.19 25.52
C ALA A 240 23.97 22.65 25.93
N GLU A 241 23.05 22.93 26.84
CA GLU A 241 22.92 24.20 27.56
C GLU A 241 23.95 24.30 28.70
#